data_209c632c0a10bfb119d04ec642721f7d
#
_entry.id   209c632c0a10bfb119d04ec642721f7d
#
_cell.length_a   1.000
_cell.length_b   1.000
_cell.length_c   1.000
_cell.angle_alpha   90.00
_cell.angle_beta   90.00
_cell.angle_gamma   90.00
#
_symmetry.space_group_name_H-M   'P 1'
#
loop_
_entity.id
_entity.type
_entity.pdbx_description
1 polymer ?
#
loop_
_entity_poly.entity_id
_entity_poly.type
_entity_poly.pdbx_seq_one_letter_code
_entity_poly.pdbx_strand_id
1 'polypeptide(L)'
;MRSVIMMLAVVSGLAVVAPGLSPARADIVVNVDQGATQPLPIAIPVFSGPAVAAQLQQVIAADLARSGLFRPLDPATFPAGPQDVSVKPAFDAWKAISAQGLLTGDVSADAGGRLVVKVRLWDVYAGDPLVEQQFSSGSEGWRRVAHKIADAVYEKLTGERGYFDSRVVFAAESGPRGRRIRRLAIMDQDGANPRILTDGSYSVFFPHISADRQDVTYMALRSTGSALTLLNIATGRQEPLGHFQGMVFAPTFSPGGASVAFSAEKDGNTDIYMMALAGRAARRLTTDPAIDTSPSFSPDGGQLAFNSDRGGSPQIYVMNADGSNVRRISFGSGRYTTPVWSPDGKLIAFTKQEGSAFHIGVMKSDGSNERLLTDSYLDEGPTWAPNSRVIMFARDTGYGAHLWTVDVSGKFLAPSPYTLGASDPAWSALAP
;
A
#
# COMPACT_ATOMS: atom_id res chain seq x y z
N MET A 1 -82.67 4.79 49.16
CA MET A 1 -81.62 5.11 50.11
C MET A 1 -80.33 4.40 49.65
N ARG A 2 -79.45 5.02 48.89
CA ARG A 2 -78.09 4.53 48.58
C ARG A 2 -77.20 5.77 48.46
N SER A 3 -76.36 5.92 49.48
CA SER A 3 -75.34 6.99 49.55
C SER A 3 -74.24 6.79 48.51
N VAL A 4 -73.93 7.76 47.76
CA VAL A 4 -72.78 7.81 46.85
C VAL A 4 -71.70 8.58 47.56
N ILE A 5 -70.58 7.91 47.86
CA ILE A 5 -69.37 8.51 48.38
C ILE A 5 -68.49 8.91 47.16
N MET A 6 -68.22 10.19 47.07
CA MET A 6 -67.34 10.80 46.02
C MET A 6 -65.88 10.80 46.52
N MET A 7 -65.04 10.01 45.89
CA MET A 7 -63.65 9.87 46.25
C MET A 7 -62.80 10.86 45.33
N LEU A 8 -62.26 11.85 45.97
CA LEU A 8 -61.34 12.82 45.29
C LEU A 8 -59.95 12.19 45.10
N ALA A 9 -59.54 11.93 43.86
CA ALA A 9 -58.20 11.49 43.56
C ALA A 9 -57.29 12.71 43.30
N VAL A 10 -56.28 12.92 44.17
CA VAL A 10 -55.19 13.87 43.99
C VAL A 10 -54.18 13.25 43.06
N VAL A 11 -54.04 13.76 41.85
CA VAL A 11 -52.99 13.36 40.91
C VAL A 11 -51.77 14.27 41.17
N SER A 12 -50.77 13.68 41.85
CA SER A 12 -49.46 14.31 42.00
C SER A 12 -48.67 14.09 40.70
N GLY A 13 -48.51 15.15 39.91
CA GLY A 13 -47.67 15.13 38.69
C GLY A 13 -46.20 15.06 39.07
N LEU A 14 -45.54 13.90 38.83
CA LEU A 14 -44.09 13.80 38.78
C LEU A 14 -43.63 14.33 37.41
N ALA A 15 -42.96 15.47 37.41
CA ALA A 15 -42.24 15.93 36.23
C ALA A 15 -40.99 15.03 36.06
N VAL A 16 -41.03 14.11 35.11
CA VAL A 16 -39.86 13.39 34.64
C VAL A 16 -39.02 14.33 33.79
N VAL A 17 -37.93 14.83 34.36
CA VAL A 17 -36.88 15.50 33.60
C VAL A 17 -36.16 14.46 32.76
N ALA A 18 -36.46 14.40 31.47
CA ALA A 18 -35.72 13.61 30.53
C ALA A 18 -34.23 14.08 30.49
N PRO A 19 -33.25 13.21 30.67
CA PRO A 19 -31.85 13.63 30.44
C PRO A 19 -31.72 14.09 28.99
N GLY A 20 -31.25 15.34 28.79
CA GLY A 20 -31.02 15.88 27.48
C GLY A 20 -30.07 14.99 26.70
N LEU A 21 -30.56 14.37 25.64
CA LEU A 21 -29.75 13.72 24.64
C LEU A 21 -28.90 14.84 23.99
N SER A 22 -27.64 14.95 24.41
CA SER A 22 -26.67 15.72 23.64
C SER A 22 -26.67 15.12 22.23
N PRO A 23 -26.76 15.93 21.16
CA PRO A 23 -26.66 15.40 19.81
C PRO A 23 -25.32 14.66 19.68
N ALA A 24 -25.38 13.41 19.27
CA ALA A 24 -24.18 12.65 18.94
C ALA A 24 -23.42 13.47 17.88
N ARG A 25 -22.27 14.01 18.28
CA ARG A 25 -21.35 14.67 17.35
C ARG A 25 -20.83 13.60 16.42
N ALA A 26 -21.15 13.69 15.14
CA ALA A 26 -20.55 12.85 14.12
C ALA A 26 -19.16 13.44 13.85
N ASP A 27 -18.10 12.78 14.28
CA ASP A 27 -16.74 13.06 13.81
C ASP A 27 -16.69 12.95 12.29
N ILE A 28 -15.85 13.76 11.63
CA ILE A 28 -15.60 13.62 10.20
C ILE A 28 -14.99 12.24 9.96
N VAL A 29 -15.70 11.40 9.21
CA VAL A 29 -15.23 10.04 8.83
C VAL A 29 -15.35 9.88 7.32
N VAL A 30 -14.26 9.48 6.67
CA VAL A 30 -14.26 9.12 5.25
C VAL A 30 -14.60 7.63 5.12
N ASN A 31 -15.69 7.32 4.44
CA ASN A 31 -16.04 5.93 4.15
C ASN A 31 -15.17 5.39 3.01
N VAL A 32 -14.23 4.50 3.33
CA VAL A 32 -13.30 3.89 2.38
C VAL A 32 -13.88 2.74 1.56
N ASP A 33 -14.98 2.11 2.03
CA ASP A 33 -15.55 0.91 1.39
C ASP A 33 -16.37 1.20 0.14
N GLN A 34 -16.96 2.40 0.06
CA GLN A 34 -17.77 2.80 -1.08
C GLN A 34 -16.96 3.47 -2.19
N GLY A 35 -15.64 3.65 -2.02
CA GLY A 35 -14.80 4.55 -2.82
C GLY A 35 -15.37 5.97 -2.73
N ALA A 36 -14.60 6.94 -2.31
CA ALA A 36 -15.11 8.29 -2.07
C ALA A 36 -15.79 8.84 -3.34
N THR A 37 -17.12 8.93 -3.31
CA THR A 37 -17.88 9.58 -4.38
C THR A 37 -17.57 11.08 -4.41
N GLN A 38 -17.10 11.62 -3.28
CA GLN A 38 -16.56 12.97 -3.17
C GLN A 38 -15.40 12.96 -2.18
N PRO A 39 -14.15 13.21 -2.63
CA PRO A 39 -13.00 13.32 -1.74
C PRO A 39 -13.20 14.44 -0.71
N LEU A 40 -12.80 14.19 0.54
CA LEU A 40 -12.94 15.12 1.67
C LEU A 40 -12.10 16.39 1.42
N PRO A 41 -12.70 17.61 1.40
CA PRO A 41 -11.96 18.85 1.26
C PRO A 41 -11.13 19.14 2.51
N ILE A 42 -9.81 19.21 2.35
CA ILE A 42 -8.88 19.49 3.45
C ILE A 42 -8.01 20.69 3.14
N ALA A 43 -7.91 21.63 4.07
CA ALA A 43 -7.01 22.75 4.00
C ALA A 43 -5.69 22.42 4.69
N ILE A 44 -4.57 22.66 4.01
CA ILE A 44 -3.22 22.43 4.52
C ILE A 44 -2.40 23.69 4.21
N PRO A 45 -2.50 24.75 5.04
CA PRO A 45 -1.68 25.93 4.88
C PRO A 45 -0.20 25.62 5.10
N VAL A 46 0.69 26.46 4.59
CA VAL A 46 2.12 26.34 4.87
C VAL A 46 2.34 26.46 6.37
N PHE A 47 3.06 25.51 6.94
CA PHE A 47 3.37 25.50 8.37
C PHE A 47 4.28 26.69 8.72
N SER A 48 4.18 27.21 9.92
CA SER A 48 5.10 28.22 10.42
C SER A 48 6.51 27.63 10.57
N GLY A 49 7.55 28.46 10.36
CA GLY A 49 8.93 28.03 10.52
C GLY A 49 9.82 28.24 9.29
N PRO A 50 10.94 27.49 9.20
CA PRO A 50 11.91 27.62 8.10
C PRO A 50 11.39 27.11 6.76
N ALA A 51 12.14 27.34 5.67
CA ALA A 51 11.75 27.01 4.29
C ALA A 51 11.28 25.55 4.09
N VAL A 52 11.77 24.59 4.86
CA VAL A 52 11.34 23.18 4.80
C VAL A 52 9.87 23.00 5.16
N ALA A 53 9.24 23.95 5.87
CA ALA A 53 7.82 23.93 6.19
C ALA A 53 6.93 23.91 4.96
N ALA A 54 7.29 24.65 3.91
CA ALA A 54 6.57 24.63 2.63
C ALA A 54 6.74 23.27 1.91
N GLN A 55 7.92 22.67 1.98
CA GLN A 55 8.17 21.36 1.39
C GLN A 55 7.38 20.25 2.10
N LEU A 56 7.32 20.29 3.44
CA LEU A 56 6.49 19.38 4.24
C LEU A 56 5.02 19.47 3.82
N GLN A 57 4.46 20.68 3.77
CA GLN A 57 3.08 20.92 3.36
C GLN A 57 2.79 20.34 1.97
N GLN A 58 3.67 20.57 0.99
CA GLN A 58 3.49 20.06 -0.38
C GLN A 58 3.46 18.54 -0.44
N VAL A 59 4.36 17.85 0.30
CA VAL A 59 4.38 16.39 0.32
C VAL A 59 3.14 15.84 1.01
N ILE A 60 2.73 16.38 2.15
CA ILE A 60 1.50 15.96 2.85
C ILE A 60 0.28 16.11 1.95
N ALA A 61 0.13 17.27 1.29
CA ALA A 61 -0.99 17.51 0.39
C ALA A 61 -0.99 16.54 -0.79
N ALA A 62 0.18 16.28 -1.39
CA ALA A 62 0.31 15.34 -2.49
C ALA A 62 0.01 13.89 -2.08
N ASP A 63 0.45 13.45 -0.90
CA ASP A 63 0.16 12.11 -0.35
C ASP A 63 -1.36 11.92 -0.18
N LEU A 64 -2.01 12.85 0.51
CA LEU A 64 -3.44 12.78 0.77
C LEU A 64 -4.24 12.81 -0.55
N ALA A 65 -3.86 13.67 -1.51
CA ALA A 65 -4.51 13.71 -2.83
C ALA A 65 -4.41 12.38 -3.57
N ARG A 66 -3.21 11.73 -3.57
CA ARG A 66 -2.99 10.45 -4.25
C ARG A 66 -3.80 9.29 -3.70
N SER A 67 -4.24 9.36 -2.44
CA SER A 67 -5.14 8.34 -1.90
C SER A 67 -6.52 8.33 -2.58
N GLY A 68 -6.89 9.40 -3.28
CA GLY A 68 -8.23 9.58 -3.86
C GLY A 68 -9.32 9.89 -2.84
N LEU A 69 -9.01 9.85 -1.54
CA LEU A 69 -9.97 10.07 -0.46
C LEU A 69 -10.03 11.52 0.02
N PHE A 70 -9.01 12.31 -0.30
CA PHE A 70 -8.90 13.70 0.11
C PHE A 70 -8.72 14.62 -1.09
N ARG A 71 -9.24 15.82 -0.97
CA ARG A 71 -9.07 16.91 -1.93
C ARG A 71 -8.42 18.10 -1.21
N PRO A 72 -7.09 18.23 -1.23
CA PRO A 72 -6.44 19.45 -0.75
C PRO A 72 -6.99 20.67 -1.48
N LEU A 73 -7.34 21.70 -0.71
CA LEU A 73 -7.86 22.95 -1.25
C LEU A 73 -6.71 23.82 -1.80
N ASP A 74 -7.04 24.68 -2.77
CA ASP A 74 -6.08 25.61 -3.35
C ASP A 74 -5.57 26.60 -2.29
N PRO A 75 -4.27 26.66 -2.00
CA PRO A 75 -3.68 27.59 -1.05
C PRO A 75 -3.98 29.07 -1.33
N ALA A 76 -4.25 29.43 -2.58
CA ALA A 76 -4.62 30.80 -2.94
C ALA A 76 -5.98 31.25 -2.34
N THR A 77 -6.80 30.29 -1.91
CA THR A 77 -8.12 30.57 -1.29
C THR A 77 -8.04 30.68 0.23
N PHE A 78 -6.89 30.42 0.84
CA PHE A 78 -6.76 30.37 2.29
C PHE A 78 -6.82 31.76 2.93
N PRO A 79 -7.40 31.86 4.15
CA PRO A 79 -7.37 33.10 4.91
C PRO A 79 -5.94 33.61 5.11
N ALA A 80 -5.76 34.93 5.03
CA ALA A 80 -4.46 35.56 5.17
C ALA A 80 -3.89 35.37 6.60
N GLY A 81 -2.57 35.22 6.68
CA GLY A 81 -1.78 35.16 7.91
C GLY A 81 -1.35 33.75 8.31
N PRO A 82 -0.30 33.65 9.15
CA PRO A 82 0.20 32.38 9.65
C PRO A 82 -0.83 31.71 10.56
N GLN A 83 -0.94 30.40 10.44
CA GLN A 83 -1.79 29.58 11.30
C GLN A 83 -0.91 29.01 12.44
N ASP A 84 -0.96 29.65 13.61
CA ASP A 84 -0.25 29.16 14.79
C ASP A 84 -0.89 27.84 15.28
N VAL A 85 -0.10 26.77 15.37
CA VAL A 85 -0.57 25.46 15.80
C VAL A 85 -1.12 25.46 17.24
N SER A 86 -0.68 26.41 18.08
CA SER A 86 -1.12 26.53 19.46
C SER A 86 -2.43 27.31 19.62
N VAL A 87 -2.85 28.04 18.60
CA VAL A 87 -4.04 28.92 18.62
C VAL A 87 -5.20 28.25 17.92
N LYS A 88 -6.39 28.34 18.50
CA LYS A 88 -7.61 27.87 17.87
C LYS A 88 -7.92 28.72 16.62
N PRO A 89 -8.07 28.12 15.42
CA PRO A 89 -8.34 28.87 14.20
C PRO A 89 -9.71 29.59 14.20
N ALA A 90 -9.82 30.66 13.42
CA ALA A 90 -11.09 31.31 13.11
C ALA A 90 -11.84 30.47 12.06
N PHE A 91 -12.59 29.46 12.49
CA PHE A 91 -13.18 28.44 11.60
C PHE A 91 -14.15 29.00 10.56
N ASP A 92 -14.80 30.12 10.79
CA ASP A 92 -15.78 30.68 9.83
C ASP A 92 -15.14 31.03 8.48
N ALA A 93 -13.89 31.48 8.48
CA ALA A 93 -13.15 31.74 7.25
C ALA A 93 -12.84 30.44 6.48
N TRP A 94 -12.59 29.34 7.18
CA TRP A 94 -12.32 28.01 6.59
C TRP A 94 -13.61 27.35 6.10
N LYS A 95 -14.74 27.54 6.79
CA LYS A 95 -16.07 27.10 6.35
C LYS A 95 -16.46 27.79 5.05
N ALA A 96 -16.13 29.08 4.90
CA ALA A 96 -16.45 29.87 3.69
C ALA A 96 -15.83 29.30 2.42
N ILE A 97 -14.68 28.61 2.52
CA ILE A 97 -14.02 27.87 1.41
C ILE A 97 -14.37 26.38 1.39
N SER A 98 -15.35 25.96 2.19
CA SER A 98 -15.84 24.58 2.29
C SER A 98 -14.77 23.58 2.78
N ALA A 99 -13.80 24.02 3.57
CA ALA A 99 -12.88 23.10 4.24
C ALA A 99 -13.63 22.29 5.29
N GLN A 100 -13.43 20.96 5.30
CA GLN A 100 -13.94 20.08 6.34
C GLN A 100 -12.85 19.78 7.36
N GLY A 101 -11.65 19.43 6.89
CA GLY A 101 -10.45 19.29 7.71
C GLY A 101 -9.51 20.48 7.53
N LEU A 102 -8.79 20.84 8.61
CA LEU A 102 -7.73 21.85 8.57
C LEU A 102 -6.51 21.31 9.32
N LEU A 103 -5.38 21.17 8.62
CA LEU A 103 -4.11 20.75 9.21
C LEU A 103 -3.21 21.97 9.40
N THR A 104 -2.97 22.37 10.65
CA THR A 104 -2.01 23.44 11.01
C THR A 104 -0.73 22.81 11.53
N GLY A 105 0.40 23.54 11.41
CA GLY A 105 1.68 23.01 11.88
C GLY A 105 2.71 24.09 12.13
N ASP A 106 3.71 23.74 12.96
CA ASP A 106 4.89 24.53 13.26
C ASP A 106 6.15 23.68 13.09
N VAL A 107 7.18 24.25 12.49
CA VAL A 107 8.46 23.61 12.23
C VAL A 107 9.56 24.40 12.93
N SER A 108 10.33 23.71 13.76
CA SER A 108 11.44 24.28 14.52
C SER A 108 12.63 23.33 14.54
N ALA A 109 13.73 23.78 15.13
CA ALA A 109 14.87 22.94 15.44
C ALA A 109 15.02 22.85 16.96
N ASP A 110 15.33 21.64 17.47
CA ASP A 110 15.70 21.48 18.88
C ASP A 110 17.15 21.96 19.16
N ALA A 111 17.56 21.92 20.40
CA ALA A 111 18.90 22.32 20.82
C ALA A 111 20.04 21.52 20.18
N GLY A 112 19.73 20.32 19.67
CA GLY A 112 20.65 19.44 18.92
C GLY A 112 20.61 19.64 17.40
N GLY A 113 19.84 20.62 16.91
CA GLY A 113 19.66 20.86 15.46
C GLY A 113 18.75 19.85 14.76
N ARG A 114 18.01 19.03 15.49
CA ARG A 114 17.04 18.10 14.92
C ARG A 114 15.77 18.83 14.53
N LEU A 115 15.19 18.46 13.41
CA LEU A 115 13.88 18.93 12.98
C LEU A 115 12.80 18.46 13.97
N VAL A 116 11.97 19.41 14.41
CA VAL A 116 10.79 19.16 15.24
C VAL A 116 9.59 19.74 14.51
N VAL A 117 8.57 18.92 14.26
CA VAL A 117 7.33 19.33 13.57
C VAL A 117 6.17 19.03 14.49
N LYS A 118 5.44 20.07 14.89
CA LYS A 118 4.18 19.96 15.63
C LYS A 118 3.02 20.15 14.66
N VAL A 119 2.02 19.30 14.73
CA VAL A 119 0.83 19.39 13.88
C VAL A 119 -0.44 19.24 14.69
N ARG A 120 -1.49 19.90 14.21
CA ARG A 120 -2.84 19.76 14.76
C ARG A 120 -3.84 19.69 13.59
N LEU A 121 -4.61 18.61 13.56
CA LEU A 121 -5.72 18.43 12.65
C LEU A 121 -7.00 18.86 13.36
N TRP A 122 -7.81 19.69 12.70
CA TRP A 122 -9.06 20.21 13.19
C TRP A 122 -10.24 19.71 12.36
N ASP A 123 -11.35 19.41 13.03
CA ASP A 123 -12.66 19.42 12.41
C ASP A 123 -13.14 20.87 12.30
N VAL A 124 -13.27 21.37 11.08
CA VAL A 124 -13.63 22.80 10.83
C VAL A 124 -15.05 23.11 11.26
N TYR A 125 -15.97 22.15 11.13
CA TYR A 125 -17.37 22.36 11.47
C TYR A 125 -17.64 22.17 12.98
N ALA A 126 -17.06 21.17 13.60
CA ALA A 126 -17.14 20.96 15.04
C ALA A 126 -16.28 21.96 15.83
N GLY A 127 -15.20 22.45 15.23
CA GLY A 127 -14.26 23.37 15.87
C GLY A 127 -13.38 22.71 16.94
N ASP A 128 -13.20 21.38 16.87
CA ASP A 128 -12.42 20.59 17.82
C ASP A 128 -11.17 20.00 17.18
N PRO A 129 -10.08 19.81 17.93
CA PRO A 129 -8.89 19.12 17.45
C PRO A 129 -9.17 17.61 17.35
N LEU A 130 -8.81 17.03 16.22
CA LEU A 130 -8.91 15.57 15.96
C LEU A 130 -7.59 14.85 16.23
N VAL A 131 -6.44 15.48 15.92
CA VAL A 131 -5.09 14.98 16.14
C VAL A 131 -4.22 16.11 16.65
N GLU A 132 -3.38 15.82 17.60
CA GLU A 132 -2.27 16.67 18.04
C GLU A 132 -1.05 15.80 18.22
N GLN A 133 -0.01 16.01 17.40
CA GLN A 133 1.18 15.17 17.39
C GLN A 133 2.44 16.00 17.15
N GLN A 134 3.57 15.47 17.66
CA GLN A 134 4.90 16.00 17.42
C GLN A 134 5.78 14.92 16.83
N PHE A 135 6.49 15.28 15.76
CA PHE A 135 7.47 14.42 15.09
C PHE A 135 8.86 15.03 15.21
N SER A 136 9.89 14.19 15.26
CA SER A 136 11.27 14.66 15.24
C SER A 136 12.14 13.76 14.38
N SER A 137 13.11 14.37 13.65
CA SER A 137 14.08 13.63 12.83
C SER A 137 15.39 14.41 12.70
N GLY A 138 16.42 13.80 12.12
CA GLY A 138 17.53 14.58 11.56
C GLY A 138 17.05 15.47 10.43
N SER A 139 17.82 16.50 10.06
CA SER A 139 17.46 17.46 9.00
C SER A 139 17.09 16.80 7.67
N GLU A 140 17.79 15.73 7.30
CA GLU A 140 17.54 14.98 6.05
C GLU A 140 16.26 14.11 6.09
N GLY A 141 15.69 13.88 7.28
CA GLY A 141 14.51 13.04 7.47
C GLY A 141 13.17 13.76 7.30
N TRP A 142 13.17 15.03 6.89
CA TRP A 142 11.97 15.86 6.81
C TRP A 142 10.86 15.25 5.93
N ARG A 143 11.25 14.62 4.80
CA ARG A 143 10.29 14.01 3.89
C ARG A 143 9.57 12.82 4.51
N ARG A 144 10.31 11.98 5.24
CA ARG A 144 9.73 10.90 6.03
C ARG A 144 8.76 11.41 7.11
N VAL A 145 9.07 12.56 7.73
CA VAL A 145 8.16 13.22 8.67
C VAL A 145 6.87 13.65 7.97
N ALA A 146 6.96 14.19 6.75
CA ALA A 146 5.77 14.55 5.96
C ALA A 146 4.87 13.31 5.70
N HIS A 147 5.44 12.19 5.28
CA HIS A 147 4.70 10.95 5.08
C HIS A 147 4.04 10.44 6.37
N LYS A 148 4.73 10.48 7.51
CA LYS A 148 4.16 10.10 8.83
C LYS A 148 3.00 11.02 9.25
N ILE A 149 3.09 12.32 8.95
CA ILE A 149 1.98 13.25 9.20
C ILE A 149 0.79 12.90 8.31
N ALA A 150 1.02 12.63 7.02
CA ALA A 150 -0.02 12.21 6.11
C ALA A 150 -0.68 10.89 6.57
N ASP A 151 0.12 9.91 7.04
CA ASP A 151 -0.39 8.66 7.62
C ASP A 151 -1.27 8.91 8.85
N ALA A 152 -0.88 9.79 9.76
CA ALA A 152 -1.67 10.14 10.95
C ALA A 152 -2.99 10.82 10.59
N VAL A 153 -2.99 11.72 9.61
CA VAL A 153 -4.20 12.37 9.08
C VAL A 153 -5.12 11.34 8.43
N TYR A 154 -4.55 10.48 7.57
CA TYR A 154 -5.27 9.42 6.88
C TYR A 154 -5.94 8.48 7.90
N GLU A 155 -5.18 7.96 8.86
CA GLU A 155 -5.69 7.03 9.87
C GLU A 155 -6.80 7.66 10.72
N LYS A 156 -6.63 8.91 11.15
CA LYS A 156 -7.65 9.59 11.96
C LYS A 156 -8.97 9.77 11.21
N LEU A 157 -8.91 10.10 9.93
CA LEU A 157 -10.10 10.44 9.14
C LEU A 157 -10.75 9.22 8.46
N THR A 158 -10.01 8.12 8.30
CA THR A 158 -10.53 6.91 7.64
C THR A 158 -10.74 5.74 8.59
N GLY A 159 -10.10 5.74 9.75
CA GLY A 159 -10.04 4.60 10.67
C GLY A 159 -9.10 3.48 10.20
N GLU A 160 -8.42 3.63 9.06
CA GLU A 160 -7.48 2.65 8.51
C GLU A 160 -6.06 3.18 8.54
N ARG A 161 -5.09 2.29 8.67
CA ARG A 161 -3.66 2.67 8.67
C ARG A 161 -3.29 3.38 7.38
N GLY A 162 -2.41 4.38 7.48
CA GLY A 162 -1.80 5.01 6.31
C GLY A 162 -0.82 4.08 5.59
N TYR A 163 -0.22 4.55 4.49
CA TYR A 163 0.74 3.78 3.69
C TYR A 163 1.86 4.66 3.09
N PHE A 164 1.91 5.93 3.48
CA PHE A 164 2.81 6.91 2.84
C PHE A 164 4.26 6.77 3.31
N ASP A 165 4.54 6.40 4.59
CA ASP A 165 5.93 6.13 5.06
C ASP A 165 6.39 4.72 4.63
N SER A 166 6.32 4.45 3.33
CA SER A 166 6.73 3.18 2.72
C SER A 166 7.60 3.39 1.48
N ARG A 167 8.19 2.31 0.97
CA ARG A 167 9.07 2.32 -0.21
C ARG A 167 8.63 1.28 -1.23
N VAL A 168 9.06 1.49 -2.46
CA VAL A 168 8.86 0.55 -3.56
C VAL A 168 10.22 0.16 -4.13
N VAL A 169 10.50 -1.15 -4.22
CA VAL A 169 11.57 -1.68 -5.06
C VAL A 169 10.98 -2.10 -6.40
N PHE A 170 11.72 -1.94 -7.48
CA PHE A 170 11.22 -2.19 -8.82
C PHE A 170 12.38 -2.44 -9.81
N ALA A 171 12.05 -2.94 -10.98
CA ALA A 171 12.97 -3.01 -12.11
C ALA A 171 12.91 -1.69 -12.90
N ALA A 172 13.93 -0.83 -12.75
CA ALA A 172 14.06 0.38 -13.55
C ALA A 172 14.53 0.01 -14.97
N GLU A 173 13.75 0.39 -15.97
CA GLU A 173 13.98 0.06 -17.36
C GLU A 173 14.58 1.22 -18.13
N SER A 174 15.58 0.95 -18.96
CA SER A 174 16.22 1.94 -19.83
C SER A 174 16.70 1.31 -21.13
N GLY A 175 16.95 2.12 -22.15
CA GLY A 175 17.41 1.66 -23.46
C GLY A 175 16.28 1.36 -24.44
N PRO A 176 16.61 1.07 -25.72
CA PRO A 176 15.63 0.86 -26.77
C PRO A 176 14.89 -0.47 -26.64
N ARG A 177 13.68 -0.55 -27.24
CA ARG A 177 12.89 -1.78 -27.30
C ARG A 177 13.72 -2.93 -27.89
N GLY A 178 13.75 -4.09 -27.20
CA GLY A 178 14.55 -5.26 -27.59
C GLY A 178 15.98 -5.29 -27.03
N ARG A 179 16.45 -4.19 -26.39
CA ARG A 179 17.74 -4.13 -25.69
C ARG A 179 17.60 -3.38 -24.36
N ARG A 180 16.48 -3.59 -23.68
CA ARG A 180 16.24 -2.92 -22.39
C ARG A 180 17.18 -3.46 -21.33
N ILE A 181 17.78 -2.52 -20.60
CA ILE A 181 18.53 -2.79 -19.38
C ILE A 181 17.55 -2.66 -18.22
N ARG A 182 17.44 -3.70 -17.40
CA ARG A 182 16.62 -3.74 -16.22
C ARG A 182 17.50 -3.74 -14.98
N ARG A 183 17.44 -2.68 -14.18
CA ARG A 183 18.23 -2.52 -12.95
C ARG A 183 17.32 -2.51 -11.74
N LEU A 184 17.75 -3.15 -10.65
CA LEU A 184 17.06 -3.02 -9.38
C LEU A 184 17.15 -1.58 -8.91
N ALA A 185 16.02 -1.02 -8.52
CA ALA A 185 15.91 0.32 -7.97
C ALA A 185 14.99 0.34 -6.75
N ILE A 186 15.12 1.38 -5.93
CA ILE A 186 14.25 1.66 -4.79
C ILE A 186 13.89 3.15 -4.81
N MET A 187 12.66 3.49 -4.40
CA MET A 187 12.17 4.86 -4.26
C MET A 187 11.20 4.96 -3.09
N ASP A 188 10.88 6.18 -2.65
CA ASP A 188 9.72 6.42 -1.79
C ASP A 188 8.43 6.12 -2.58
N GLN A 189 7.34 5.78 -1.90
CA GLN A 189 6.10 5.35 -2.57
C GLN A 189 5.52 6.42 -3.54
N ASP A 190 5.90 7.67 -3.35
CA ASP A 190 5.49 8.81 -4.18
C ASP A 190 6.44 9.09 -5.36
N GLY A 191 7.36 8.18 -5.66
CA GLY A 191 8.31 8.30 -6.76
C GLY A 191 9.55 9.13 -6.45
N ALA A 192 9.64 9.71 -5.25
CA ALA A 192 10.81 10.51 -4.85
C ALA A 192 12.00 9.65 -4.43
N ASN A 193 13.18 10.27 -4.38
CA ASN A 193 14.44 9.66 -3.94
C ASN A 193 14.78 8.34 -4.67
N PRO A 194 14.60 8.22 -6.00
CA PRO A 194 14.93 6.99 -6.71
C PRO A 194 16.43 6.71 -6.63
N ARG A 195 16.79 5.49 -6.26
CA ARG A 195 18.18 5.03 -6.18
C ARG A 195 18.33 3.70 -6.90
N ILE A 196 19.25 3.63 -7.84
CA ILE A 196 19.64 2.40 -8.53
C ILE A 196 20.52 1.56 -7.59
N LEU A 197 20.21 0.27 -7.47
CA LEU A 197 20.88 -0.68 -6.57
C LEU A 197 21.79 -1.67 -7.29
N THR A 198 21.63 -1.85 -8.63
CA THR A 198 22.47 -2.74 -9.46
C THR A 198 23.03 -1.98 -10.67
N ASP A 199 24.18 -2.41 -11.18
CA ASP A 199 24.93 -1.73 -12.26
C ASP A 199 24.35 -1.94 -13.67
N GLY A 200 23.48 -2.94 -13.86
CA GLY A 200 22.91 -3.29 -15.17
C GLY A 200 23.74 -4.28 -15.99
N SER A 201 24.75 -4.91 -15.40
CA SER A 201 25.53 -6.00 -16.04
C SER A 201 24.69 -7.26 -16.28
N TYR A 202 23.52 -7.36 -15.66
CA TYR A 202 22.50 -8.38 -15.84
C TYR A 202 21.10 -7.76 -15.68
N SER A 203 20.07 -8.44 -16.16
CA SER A 203 18.68 -8.00 -16.00
C SER A 203 18.08 -8.49 -14.69
N VAL A 204 17.32 -7.62 -14.03
CA VAL A 204 16.62 -7.91 -12.77
C VAL A 204 15.13 -8.13 -13.04
N PHE A 205 14.55 -9.14 -12.37
CA PHE A 205 13.12 -9.47 -12.43
C PHE A 205 12.61 -9.88 -11.05
N PHE A 206 11.32 -9.70 -10.82
CA PHE A 206 10.59 -10.16 -9.64
C PHE A 206 11.27 -9.78 -8.32
N PRO A 207 11.60 -8.52 -8.08
CA PRO A 207 12.13 -8.12 -6.79
C PRO A 207 11.09 -8.31 -5.70
N HIS A 208 11.53 -8.67 -4.49
CA HIS A 208 10.68 -8.72 -3.31
C HIS A 208 11.47 -8.18 -2.11
N ILE A 209 10.89 -7.25 -1.35
CA ILE A 209 11.53 -6.63 -0.20
C ILE A 209 11.14 -7.36 1.09
N SER A 210 12.09 -7.54 2.00
CA SER A 210 11.84 -8.14 3.31
C SER A 210 10.95 -7.25 4.20
N ALA A 211 10.25 -7.86 5.16
CA ALA A 211 9.34 -7.15 6.06
C ALA A 211 10.07 -6.09 6.92
N ASP A 212 11.33 -6.32 7.29
CA ASP A 212 12.18 -5.37 8.00
C ASP A 212 12.80 -4.29 7.09
N ARG A 213 12.56 -4.40 5.76
CA ARG A 213 13.01 -3.45 4.72
C ARG A 213 14.52 -3.32 4.57
N GLN A 214 15.27 -4.32 5.04
CA GLN A 214 16.74 -4.34 4.94
C GLN A 214 17.23 -5.06 3.70
N ASP A 215 16.52 -6.09 3.27
CA ASP A 215 16.96 -6.97 2.20
C ASP A 215 15.95 -7.02 1.05
N VAL A 216 16.47 -7.23 -0.16
CA VAL A 216 15.69 -7.48 -1.38
C VAL A 216 16.15 -8.80 -1.97
N THR A 217 15.22 -9.70 -2.26
CA THR A 217 15.50 -10.86 -3.12
C THR A 217 14.95 -10.59 -4.52
N TYR A 218 15.65 -11.11 -5.54
CA TYR A 218 15.27 -10.95 -6.94
C TYR A 218 15.89 -12.04 -7.82
N MET A 219 15.36 -12.19 -9.01
CA MET A 219 15.98 -12.97 -10.08
C MET A 219 16.99 -12.10 -10.84
N ALA A 220 18.26 -12.52 -10.86
CA ALA A 220 19.29 -11.99 -11.74
C ALA A 220 19.38 -12.87 -13.00
N LEU A 221 19.03 -12.35 -14.17
CA LEU A 221 19.16 -13.05 -15.45
C LEU A 221 20.45 -12.65 -16.14
N ARG A 222 21.37 -13.60 -16.29
CA ARG A 222 22.69 -13.46 -16.92
C ARG A 222 22.72 -14.30 -18.21
N SER A 223 23.75 -14.10 -19.03
CA SER A 223 24.00 -14.96 -20.20
C SER A 223 24.21 -16.45 -19.84
N THR A 224 24.62 -16.74 -18.61
CA THR A 224 24.85 -18.09 -18.07
C THR A 224 23.61 -18.72 -17.41
N GLY A 225 22.47 -18.02 -17.36
CA GLY A 225 21.23 -18.48 -16.74
C GLY A 225 20.69 -17.53 -15.67
N SER A 226 19.65 -17.97 -14.97
CA SER A 226 19.04 -17.23 -13.87
C SER A 226 19.64 -17.60 -12.51
N ALA A 227 19.64 -16.66 -11.58
CA ALA A 227 20.05 -16.88 -10.20
C ALA A 227 19.14 -16.08 -9.25
N LEU A 228 18.74 -16.68 -8.13
CA LEU A 228 18.16 -15.93 -7.03
C LEU A 228 19.26 -15.20 -6.28
N THR A 229 19.07 -13.93 -6.04
CA THR A 229 20.06 -13.07 -5.39
C THR A 229 19.41 -12.35 -4.21
N LEU A 230 20.14 -12.29 -3.10
CA LEU A 230 19.81 -11.47 -1.93
C LEU A 230 20.71 -10.23 -1.96
N LEU A 231 20.12 -9.05 -1.81
CA LEU A 231 20.80 -7.76 -1.73
C LEU A 231 20.43 -7.06 -0.43
N ASN A 232 21.42 -6.67 0.37
CA ASN A 232 21.20 -5.80 1.52
C ASN A 232 21.23 -4.33 1.07
N ILE A 233 20.14 -3.60 1.33
CA ILE A 233 19.90 -2.24 0.82
C ILE A 233 20.90 -1.23 1.39
N ALA A 234 21.27 -1.38 2.67
CA ALA A 234 22.14 -0.45 3.36
C ALA A 234 23.61 -0.58 2.93
N THR A 235 24.09 -1.82 2.78
CA THR A 235 25.49 -2.11 2.48
C THR A 235 25.77 -2.30 0.99
N GLY A 236 24.73 -2.57 0.18
CA GLY A 236 24.86 -2.95 -1.23
C GLY A 236 25.43 -4.38 -1.44
N ARG A 237 25.64 -5.14 -0.36
CA ARG A 237 26.13 -6.52 -0.46
C ARG A 237 25.13 -7.38 -1.19
N GLN A 238 25.62 -8.11 -2.19
CA GLN A 238 24.84 -9.06 -2.97
C GLN A 238 25.41 -10.47 -2.78
N GLU A 239 24.53 -11.45 -2.66
CA GLU A 239 24.93 -12.86 -2.57
C GLU A 239 23.90 -13.78 -3.25
N PRO A 240 24.35 -14.83 -3.97
CA PRO A 240 23.44 -15.81 -4.54
C PRO A 240 22.78 -16.65 -3.43
N LEU A 241 21.48 -16.96 -3.60
CA LEU A 241 20.71 -17.79 -2.67
C LEU A 241 20.85 -19.32 -2.92
N GLY A 242 21.75 -19.72 -3.79
CA GLY A 242 22.01 -21.13 -4.11
C GLY A 242 22.40 -21.32 -5.56
N HIS A 243 22.66 -22.59 -5.92
CA HIS A 243 22.93 -23.02 -7.29
C HIS A 243 21.83 -23.96 -7.74
N PHE A 244 21.16 -23.61 -8.83
CA PHE A 244 20.09 -24.39 -9.43
C PHE A 244 20.48 -24.76 -10.87
N GLN A 245 20.07 -25.93 -11.33
CA GLN A 245 20.40 -26.40 -12.68
C GLN A 245 19.53 -25.76 -13.76
N GLY A 246 18.27 -25.47 -13.44
CA GLY A 246 17.30 -24.85 -14.33
C GLY A 246 17.03 -23.39 -14.00
N MET A 247 15.98 -22.84 -14.61
CA MET A 247 15.54 -21.49 -14.34
C MET A 247 14.97 -21.37 -12.92
N VAL A 248 15.32 -20.28 -12.21
CA VAL A 248 14.79 -19.94 -10.89
C VAL A 248 14.26 -18.50 -10.93
N PHE A 249 13.06 -18.28 -10.40
CA PHE A 249 12.41 -16.97 -10.49
C PHE A 249 11.32 -16.76 -9.43
N ALA A 250 10.73 -15.55 -9.41
CA ALA A 250 9.64 -15.13 -8.53
C ALA A 250 9.90 -15.45 -7.04
N PRO A 251 11.03 -15.02 -6.46
CA PRO A 251 11.28 -15.22 -5.04
C PRO A 251 10.40 -14.33 -4.18
N THR A 252 9.89 -14.85 -3.06
CA THR A 252 9.12 -14.10 -2.07
C THR A 252 9.58 -14.47 -0.66
N PHE A 253 9.78 -13.46 0.22
CA PHE A 253 10.09 -13.71 1.63
C PHE A 253 8.86 -14.23 2.37
N SER A 254 9.10 -15.11 3.34
CA SER A 254 8.11 -15.39 4.38
C SER A 254 7.87 -14.12 5.22
N PRO A 255 6.70 -13.94 5.87
CA PRO A 255 6.40 -12.74 6.65
C PRO A 255 7.42 -12.43 7.75
N GLY A 256 8.02 -13.46 8.36
CA GLY A 256 9.09 -13.33 9.35
C GLY A 256 10.50 -13.16 8.76
N GLY A 257 10.65 -13.12 7.42
CA GLY A 257 11.94 -12.94 6.76
C GLY A 257 12.92 -14.12 6.85
N ALA A 258 12.57 -15.21 7.55
CA ALA A 258 13.50 -16.34 7.77
C ALA A 258 13.63 -17.29 6.58
N SER A 259 12.69 -17.25 5.64
CA SER A 259 12.65 -18.14 4.48
C SER A 259 12.25 -17.38 3.22
N VAL A 260 12.58 -17.99 2.06
CA VAL A 260 12.18 -17.54 0.73
C VAL A 260 11.48 -18.68 0.02
N ALA A 261 10.27 -18.47 -0.48
CA ALA A 261 9.63 -19.34 -1.46
C ALA A 261 9.94 -18.84 -2.87
N PHE A 262 10.05 -19.72 -3.85
CA PHE A 262 10.40 -19.39 -5.22
C PHE A 262 9.97 -20.48 -6.19
N SER A 263 9.97 -20.16 -7.48
CA SER A 263 9.76 -21.12 -8.57
C SER A 263 11.09 -21.62 -9.08
N ALA A 264 11.24 -22.94 -9.28
CA ALA A 264 12.42 -23.52 -9.87
C ALA A 264 12.08 -24.61 -10.88
N GLU A 265 12.74 -24.54 -12.04
CA GLU A 265 12.69 -25.58 -13.07
C GLU A 265 13.66 -26.70 -12.70
N LYS A 266 13.17 -27.92 -12.80
CA LYS A 266 13.98 -29.14 -12.70
C LYS A 266 13.39 -30.22 -13.57
N ASP A 267 14.25 -30.88 -14.36
CA ASP A 267 13.88 -32.02 -15.23
C ASP A 267 12.70 -31.70 -16.18
N GLY A 268 12.61 -30.44 -16.66
CA GLY A 268 11.59 -29.97 -17.59
C GLY A 268 10.24 -29.60 -16.95
N ASN A 269 10.14 -29.62 -15.62
CA ASN A 269 8.96 -29.13 -14.88
C ASN A 269 9.33 -27.97 -13.94
N THR A 270 8.37 -27.08 -13.68
CA THR A 270 8.54 -25.95 -12.76
C THR A 270 7.67 -26.14 -11.53
N ASP A 271 8.29 -26.08 -10.37
CA ASP A 271 7.64 -26.28 -9.08
C ASP A 271 7.94 -25.17 -8.08
N ILE A 272 7.14 -25.11 -7.03
CA ILE A 272 7.37 -24.23 -5.89
C ILE A 272 8.35 -24.89 -4.92
N TYR A 273 9.37 -24.14 -4.54
CA TYR A 273 10.36 -24.50 -3.53
C TYR A 273 10.33 -23.51 -2.37
N MET A 274 10.78 -23.95 -1.22
CA MET A 274 11.05 -23.11 -0.05
C MET A 274 12.46 -23.33 0.44
N MET A 275 13.15 -22.25 0.80
CA MET A 275 14.51 -22.28 1.35
C MET A 275 14.56 -21.46 2.64
N ALA A 276 15.08 -22.03 3.72
CA ALA A 276 15.47 -21.28 4.90
C ALA A 276 16.76 -20.49 4.62
N LEU A 277 16.79 -19.20 4.92
CA LEU A 277 17.96 -18.34 4.66
C LEU A 277 19.18 -18.74 5.48
N ALA A 278 19.00 -19.27 6.69
CA ALA A 278 20.08 -19.67 7.58
C ALA A 278 20.86 -20.89 7.11
N GLY A 279 20.25 -21.82 6.38
CA GLY A 279 20.90 -23.08 5.96
C GLY A 279 21.00 -23.25 4.46
N ARG A 280 20.35 -22.41 3.69
CA ARG A 280 20.32 -22.43 2.22
C ARG A 280 19.89 -23.77 1.59
N ALA A 281 19.23 -24.65 2.36
CA ALA A 281 18.70 -25.91 1.84
C ALA A 281 17.29 -25.67 1.26
N ALA A 282 17.12 -25.91 -0.04
CA ALA A 282 15.84 -25.80 -0.72
C ALA A 282 15.05 -27.10 -0.60
N ARG A 283 13.77 -27.00 -0.24
CA ARG A 283 12.79 -28.09 -0.21
C ARG A 283 11.71 -27.84 -1.26
N ARG A 284 11.44 -28.83 -2.11
CA ARG A 284 10.34 -28.80 -3.08
C ARG A 284 9.01 -28.93 -2.33
N LEU A 285 8.04 -28.06 -2.64
CA LEU A 285 6.70 -28.04 -2.04
C LEU A 285 5.65 -28.67 -2.94
N THR A 286 5.75 -28.47 -4.27
CA THR A 286 4.81 -29.05 -5.23
C THR A 286 5.52 -30.13 -6.05
N THR A 287 4.79 -31.18 -6.46
CA THR A 287 5.33 -32.34 -7.19
C THR A 287 4.41 -32.78 -8.31
N ASP A 288 3.36 -32.01 -8.62
CA ASP A 288 2.46 -32.24 -9.74
C ASP A 288 3.24 -32.05 -11.06
N PRO A 289 2.96 -32.81 -12.15
CA PRO A 289 3.59 -32.56 -13.44
C PRO A 289 3.20 -31.23 -14.10
N ALA A 290 2.26 -30.49 -13.52
CA ALA A 290 1.89 -29.15 -13.95
C ALA A 290 2.96 -28.10 -13.61
N ILE A 291 2.90 -26.97 -14.31
CA ILE A 291 3.77 -25.80 -14.08
C ILE A 291 3.22 -25.00 -12.91
N ASP A 292 3.91 -25.01 -11.79
CA ASP A 292 3.57 -24.27 -10.57
C ASP A 292 4.54 -23.09 -10.38
N THR A 293 4.00 -21.84 -10.32
CA THR A 293 4.84 -20.64 -10.29
C THR A 293 4.28 -19.51 -9.41
N SER A 294 5.14 -18.51 -9.16
CA SER A 294 4.78 -17.23 -8.51
C SER A 294 4.15 -17.39 -7.11
N PRO A 295 4.86 -18.00 -6.16
CA PRO A 295 4.35 -18.16 -4.80
C PRO A 295 4.22 -16.82 -4.09
N SER A 296 3.17 -16.69 -3.26
CA SER A 296 2.95 -15.55 -2.36
C SER A 296 2.45 -16.06 -1.01
N PHE A 297 3.12 -15.68 0.07
CA PHE A 297 2.70 -16.06 1.43
C PHE A 297 1.45 -15.32 1.88
N SER A 298 0.60 -16.01 2.64
CA SER A 298 -0.38 -15.36 3.52
C SER A 298 0.36 -14.56 4.62
N PRO A 299 -0.23 -13.46 5.15
CA PRO A 299 0.46 -12.61 6.13
C PRO A 299 0.80 -13.31 7.45
N ASP A 300 0.12 -14.38 7.80
CA ASP A 300 0.44 -15.26 8.95
C ASP A 300 1.53 -16.31 8.64
N GLY A 301 1.94 -16.41 7.37
CA GLY A 301 2.91 -17.39 6.90
C GLY A 301 2.40 -18.84 6.83
N GLY A 302 1.13 -19.07 7.11
CA GLY A 302 0.55 -20.42 7.18
C GLY A 302 0.22 -21.02 5.80
N GLN A 303 0.05 -20.18 4.78
CA GLN A 303 -0.34 -20.60 3.44
C GLN A 303 0.49 -19.93 2.35
N LEU A 304 0.44 -20.53 1.15
CA LEU A 304 0.99 -19.98 -0.10
C LEU A 304 -0.10 -19.97 -1.16
N ALA A 305 -0.31 -18.81 -1.81
CA ALA A 305 -0.99 -18.71 -3.08
C ALA A 305 0.03 -18.87 -4.21
N PHE A 306 -0.34 -19.54 -5.29
CA PHE A 306 0.51 -19.73 -6.49
C PHE A 306 -0.35 -19.96 -7.72
N ASN A 307 0.19 -19.83 -8.90
CA ASN A 307 -0.53 -20.23 -10.11
C ASN A 307 -0.04 -21.60 -10.62
N SER A 308 -0.99 -22.38 -11.15
CA SER A 308 -0.77 -23.72 -11.67
C SER A 308 -1.66 -23.98 -12.88
N ASP A 309 -1.13 -24.68 -13.86
CA ASP A 309 -1.91 -25.12 -15.05
C ASP A 309 -2.45 -26.56 -14.95
N ARG A 310 -2.41 -27.20 -13.77
CA ARG A 310 -2.94 -28.55 -13.51
C ARG A 310 -4.42 -28.75 -13.88
N GLY A 311 -5.17 -27.68 -14.00
CA GLY A 311 -6.55 -27.67 -14.49
C GLY A 311 -6.69 -27.41 -15.98
N GLY A 312 -5.60 -27.49 -16.78
CA GLY A 312 -5.55 -27.28 -18.23
C GLY A 312 -5.22 -25.82 -18.64
N SER A 313 -5.33 -24.85 -17.74
CA SER A 313 -4.87 -23.47 -17.93
C SER A 313 -4.42 -22.87 -16.59
N PRO A 314 -3.50 -21.87 -16.59
CA PRO A 314 -3.05 -21.23 -15.37
C PRO A 314 -4.21 -20.67 -14.55
N GLN A 315 -4.30 -21.11 -13.29
CA GLN A 315 -5.31 -20.72 -12.32
C GLN A 315 -4.63 -20.50 -10.96
N ILE A 316 -5.28 -19.81 -10.04
CA ILE A 316 -4.76 -19.59 -8.70
C ILE A 316 -5.14 -20.75 -7.80
N TYR A 317 -4.14 -21.27 -7.12
CA TYR A 317 -4.24 -22.30 -6.10
C TYR A 317 -3.70 -21.78 -4.76
N VAL A 318 -4.15 -22.40 -3.69
CA VAL A 318 -3.64 -22.16 -2.33
C VAL A 318 -3.25 -23.51 -1.74
N MET A 319 -2.13 -23.53 -1.00
CA MET A 319 -1.67 -24.67 -0.22
C MET A 319 -1.20 -24.22 1.16
N ASN A 320 -1.05 -25.15 2.10
CA ASN A 320 -0.34 -24.89 3.34
C ASN A 320 1.14 -24.61 3.06
N ALA A 321 1.83 -23.90 3.95
CA ALA A 321 3.26 -23.58 3.78
C ALA A 321 4.18 -24.82 3.79
N ASP A 322 3.69 -25.98 4.22
CA ASP A 322 4.39 -27.26 4.13
C ASP A 322 4.21 -27.99 2.77
N GLY A 323 3.37 -27.44 1.87
CA GLY A 323 3.02 -28.02 0.57
C GLY A 323 1.75 -28.88 0.58
N SER A 324 1.12 -29.10 1.72
CA SER A 324 -0.11 -29.90 1.84
C SER A 324 -1.35 -29.09 1.46
N ASN A 325 -2.51 -29.77 1.32
CA ASN A 325 -3.84 -29.19 1.12
C ASN A 325 -3.95 -28.25 -0.11
N VAL A 326 -3.37 -28.64 -1.24
CA VAL A 326 -3.45 -27.88 -2.49
C VAL A 326 -4.92 -27.82 -2.96
N ARG A 327 -5.46 -26.62 -3.16
CA ARG A 327 -6.82 -26.38 -3.64
C ARG A 327 -6.87 -25.21 -4.62
N ARG A 328 -7.66 -25.33 -5.67
CA ARG A 328 -7.94 -24.24 -6.61
C ARG A 328 -8.91 -23.24 -6.00
N ILE A 329 -8.70 -21.95 -6.27
CA ILE A 329 -9.56 -20.86 -5.80
C ILE A 329 -10.06 -19.92 -6.90
N SER A 330 -9.50 -19.96 -8.13
CA SER A 330 -10.02 -19.22 -9.27
C SER A 330 -10.73 -20.16 -10.25
N PHE A 331 -11.92 -19.78 -10.72
CA PHE A 331 -12.78 -20.61 -11.57
C PHE A 331 -13.32 -19.87 -12.80
N GLY A 332 -12.98 -18.60 -12.97
CA GLY A 332 -13.36 -17.79 -14.13
C GLY A 332 -12.68 -18.23 -15.42
N SER A 333 -13.14 -17.66 -16.52
CA SER A 333 -12.48 -17.80 -17.84
C SER A 333 -11.13 -17.10 -17.86
N GLY A 334 -10.27 -17.44 -18.82
CA GLY A 334 -8.95 -16.84 -18.98
C GLY A 334 -7.87 -17.52 -18.14
N ARG A 335 -6.72 -16.83 -18.05
CA ARG A 335 -5.53 -17.32 -17.34
C ARG A 335 -5.24 -16.40 -16.17
N TYR A 336 -4.97 -16.95 -15.00
CA TYR A 336 -4.68 -16.22 -13.79
C TYR A 336 -3.23 -16.46 -13.41
N THR A 337 -2.49 -15.38 -13.17
CA THR A 337 -1.05 -15.43 -12.87
C THR A 337 -0.68 -14.44 -11.76
N THR A 338 0.53 -14.54 -11.24
CA THR A 338 1.11 -13.61 -10.24
C THR A 338 0.18 -13.27 -9.09
N PRO A 339 -0.36 -14.26 -8.34
CA PRO A 339 -1.17 -13.97 -7.17
C PRO A 339 -0.32 -13.31 -6.09
N VAL A 340 -0.86 -12.28 -5.42
CA VAL A 340 -0.22 -11.62 -4.29
C VAL A 340 -1.24 -11.44 -3.17
N TRP A 341 -0.96 -12.00 -2.00
CA TRP A 341 -1.83 -11.91 -0.84
C TRP A 341 -1.78 -10.51 -0.22
N SER A 342 -2.94 -9.95 0.14
CA SER A 342 -2.99 -8.65 0.82
C SER A 342 -2.38 -8.73 2.23
N PRO A 343 -1.76 -7.66 2.74
CA PRO A 343 -1.17 -7.63 4.08
C PRO A 343 -2.15 -7.94 5.22
N ASP A 344 -3.46 -7.69 5.05
CA ASP A 344 -4.50 -8.02 6.02
C ASP A 344 -5.10 -9.45 5.85
N GLY A 345 -4.64 -10.19 4.85
CA GLY A 345 -5.06 -11.58 4.59
C GLY A 345 -6.43 -11.76 3.95
N LYS A 346 -7.16 -10.68 3.66
CA LYS A 346 -8.55 -10.79 3.19
C LYS A 346 -8.67 -11.01 1.70
N LEU A 347 -7.73 -10.45 0.91
CA LEU A 347 -7.77 -10.46 -0.55
C LEU A 347 -6.51 -11.08 -1.15
N ILE A 348 -6.65 -11.54 -2.38
CA ILE A 348 -5.53 -11.90 -3.27
C ILE A 348 -5.68 -11.06 -4.53
N ALA A 349 -4.66 -10.25 -4.84
CA ALA A 349 -4.54 -9.58 -6.12
C ALA A 349 -3.91 -10.53 -7.14
N PHE A 350 -4.24 -10.36 -8.41
CA PHE A 350 -3.74 -11.22 -9.48
C PHE A 350 -3.71 -10.48 -10.82
N THR A 351 -2.93 -11.02 -11.77
CA THR A 351 -3.01 -10.67 -13.17
C THR A 351 -3.94 -11.67 -13.86
N LYS A 352 -4.94 -11.19 -14.60
CA LYS A 352 -5.84 -12.02 -15.41
C LYS A 352 -5.66 -11.72 -16.90
N GLN A 353 -5.34 -12.74 -17.68
CA GLN A 353 -5.31 -12.65 -19.14
C GLN A 353 -6.64 -13.11 -19.72
N GLU A 354 -7.31 -12.23 -20.46
CA GLU A 354 -8.50 -12.53 -21.26
C GLU A 354 -8.22 -12.20 -22.74
N GLY A 355 -8.12 -13.22 -23.57
CA GLY A 355 -7.64 -13.03 -24.94
C GLY A 355 -6.21 -12.50 -25.00
N SER A 356 -6.03 -11.29 -25.55
CA SER A 356 -4.74 -10.59 -25.61
C SER A 356 -4.58 -9.50 -24.55
N ALA A 357 -5.59 -9.25 -23.73
CA ALA A 357 -5.56 -8.23 -22.69
C ALA A 357 -5.20 -8.81 -21.32
N PHE A 358 -4.52 -8.01 -20.52
CA PHE A 358 -4.09 -8.35 -19.16
C PHE A 358 -4.63 -7.31 -18.18
N HIS A 359 -5.27 -7.78 -17.13
CA HIS A 359 -5.96 -6.94 -16.15
C HIS A 359 -5.50 -7.24 -14.74
N ILE A 360 -5.50 -6.25 -13.89
CA ILE A 360 -5.37 -6.45 -12.45
C ILE A 360 -6.75 -6.74 -11.87
N GLY A 361 -6.84 -7.82 -11.11
CA GLY A 361 -8.04 -8.20 -10.38
C GLY A 361 -7.77 -8.52 -8.93
N VAL A 362 -8.84 -8.63 -8.15
CA VAL A 362 -8.81 -9.10 -6.77
C VAL A 362 -9.92 -10.11 -6.52
N MET A 363 -9.70 -11.04 -5.62
CA MET A 363 -10.68 -11.95 -5.06
C MET A 363 -10.46 -12.10 -3.56
N LYS A 364 -11.45 -12.58 -2.82
CA LYS A 364 -11.22 -12.99 -1.44
C LYS A 364 -10.25 -14.18 -1.37
N SER A 365 -9.63 -14.38 -0.21
CA SER A 365 -8.69 -15.49 -0.01
C SER A 365 -9.30 -16.89 -0.14
N ASP A 366 -10.63 -17.00 -0.14
CA ASP A 366 -11.38 -18.21 -0.46
C ASP A 366 -11.74 -18.37 -1.93
N GLY A 367 -11.41 -17.37 -2.79
CA GLY A 367 -11.72 -17.31 -4.22
C GLY A 367 -13.05 -16.63 -4.57
N SER A 368 -13.85 -16.25 -3.56
CA SER A 368 -15.13 -15.57 -3.81
C SER A 368 -14.93 -14.08 -4.14
N ASN A 369 -15.99 -13.44 -4.65
CA ASN A 369 -16.04 -12.00 -4.95
C ASN A 369 -14.92 -11.53 -5.89
N GLU A 370 -14.56 -12.35 -6.89
CA GLU A 370 -13.66 -11.94 -7.97
C GLU A 370 -14.17 -10.70 -8.67
N ARG A 371 -13.29 -9.73 -8.91
CA ARG A 371 -13.55 -8.56 -9.73
C ARG A 371 -12.28 -8.04 -10.37
N LEU A 372 -12.38 -7.54 -11.60
CA LEU A 372 -11.31 -6.80 -12.25
C LEU A 372 -11.32 -5.34 -11.76
N LEU A 373 -10.13 -4.78 -11.57
CA LEU A 373 -9.92 -3.40 -11.14
C LEU A 373 -9.48 -2.50 -12.30
N THR A 374 -8.93 -3.10 -13.36
CA THR A 374 -8.44 -2.38 -14.54
C THR A 374 -9.00 -2.97 -15.82
N ASP A 375 -9.07 -2.14 -16.87
CA ASP A 375 -9.59 -2.46 -18.18
C ASP A 375 -8.61 -2.19 -19.34
N SER A 376 -7.33 -1.95 -19.01
CA SER A 376 -6.26 -1.68 -19.99
C SER A 376 -5.80 -2.94 -20.72
N TYR A 377 -5.02 -2.74 -21.80
CA TYR A 377 -4.53 -3.84 -22.63
C TYR A 377 -3.43 -4.67 -21.94
N LEU A 378 -2.52 -4.05 -21.15
CA LEU A 378 -1.38 -4.76 -20.55
C LEU A 378 -1.05 -4.22 -19.16
N ASP A 379 -1.72 -4.74 -18.16
CA ASP A 379 -1.51 -4.48 -16.74
C ASP A 379 -1.06 -5.76 -16.05
N GLU A 380 0.12 -5.77 -15.43
CA GLU A 380 0.74 -6.97 -14.86
C GLU A 380 1.47 -6.71 -13.54
N GLY A 381 1.69 -7.78 -12.79
CA GLY A 381 2.56 -7.80 -11.62
C GLY A 381 2.06 -6.92 -10.47
N PRO A 382 0.89 -7.22 -9.88
CA PRO A 382 0.36 -6.43 -8.77
C PRO A 382 1.22 -6.57 -7.51
N THR A 383 1.31 -5.50 -6.73
CA THR A 383 1.84 -5.49 -5.35
C THR A 383 0.96 -4.60 -4.46
N TRP A 384 0.82 -4.98 -3.21
CA TRP A 384 -0.02 -4.27 -2.25
C TRP A 384 0.71 -3.16 -1.51
N ALA A 385 0.06 -2.02 -1.35
CA ALA A 385 0.42 -1.07 -0.31
C ALA A 385 0.19 -1.70 1.08
N PRO A 386 0.94 -1.30 2.11
CA PRO A 386 0.87 -1.94 3.43
C PRO A 386 -0.48 -1.82 4.13
N ASN A 387 -1.36 -0.93 3.69
CA ASN A 387 -2.72 -0.78 4.21
C ASN A 387 -3.77 -1.69 3.53
N SER A 388 -3.38 -2.54 2.59
CA SER A 388 -4.30 -3.44 1.85
C SER A 388 -5.39 -2.73 1.04
N ARG A 389 -5.23 -1.43 0.74
CA ARG A 389 -6.24 -0.62 0.01
C ARG A 389 -5.80 -0.21 -1.38
N VAL A 390 -4.50 -0.13 -1.62
CA VAL A 390 -3.93 0.31 -2.90
C VAL A 390 -3.06 -0.79 -3.46
N ILE A 391 -3.15 -0.99 -4.77
CA ILE A 391 -2.34 -1.94 -5.54
C ILE A 391 -1.52 -1.15 -6.54
N MET A 392 -0.20 -1.37 -6.57
CA MET A 392 0.68 -0.88 -7.63
C MET A 392 0.94 -2.01 -8.62
N PHE A 393 1.09 -1.67 -9.89
CA PHE A 393 1.32 -2.61 -10.97
C PHE A 393 2.06 -1.94 -12.12
N ALA A 394 2.55 -2.72 -13.07
CA ALA A 394 3.15 -2.23 -14.31
C ALA A 394 2.10 -2.18 -15.43
N ARG A 395 2.00 -1.03 -16.12
CA ARG A 395 1.18 -0.85 -17.33
C ARG A 395 2.07 -0.55 -18.53
N ASP A 396 2.01 -1.37 -19.57
CA ASP A 396 2.68 -1.09 -20.84
C ASP A 396 1.67 -0.62 -21.89
N THR A 397 1.85 0.60 -22.37
CA THR A 397 1.03 1.21 -23.42
C THR A 397 1.62 1.02 -24.83
N GLY A 398 2.61 0.11 -24.98
CA GLY A 398 3.35 -0.12 -26.22
C GLY A 398 4.64 0.70 -26.34
N TYR A 399 4.85 1.70 -25.48
CA TYR A 399 6.06 2.53 -25.42
C TYR A 399 7.00 2.13 -24.28
N GLY A 400 6.59 1.22 -23.43
CA GLY A 400 7.30 0.74 -22.27
C GLY A 400 6.41 0.66 -21.03
N ALA A 401 6.85 -0.12 -20.06
CA ALA A 401 6.14 -0.27 -18.81
C ALA A 401 6.36 0.96 -17.90
N HIS A 402 5.28 1.39 -17.25
CA HIS A 402 5.27 2.43 -16.24
C HIS A 402 4.45 1.96 -15.04
N LEU A 403 4.78 2.46 -13.85
CA LEU A 403 4.05 2.10 -12.65
C LEU A 403 2.74 2.88 -12.55
N TRP A 404 1.70 2.19 -12.15
CA TRP A 404 0.36 2.71 -11.90
C TRP A 404 -0.16 2.19 -10.57
N THR A 405 -1.12 2.89 -9.99
CA THR A 405 -1.82 2.48 -8.77
C THR A 405 -3.31 2.44 -9.01
N VAL A 406 -3.98 1.50 -8.37
CA VAL A 406 -5.44 1.40 -8.33
C VAL A 406 -5.88 1.09 -6.91
N ASP A 407 -6.95 1.71 -6.43
CA ASP A 407 -7.56 1.35 -5.16
C ASP A 407 -8.38 0.05 -5.29
N VAL A 408 -8.62 -0.63 -4.18
CA VAL A 408 -9.38 -1.90 -4.18
C VAL A 408 -10.83 -1.75 -4.65
N SER A 409 -11.39 -0.55 -4.73
CA SER A 409 -12.71 -0.31 -5.32
C SER A 409 -12.68 -0.27 -6.85
N GLY A 410 -11.51 -0.10 -7.46
CA GLY A 410 -11.30 0.11 -8.90
C GLY A 410 -11.65 1.52 -9.38
N LYS A 411 -12.08 2.42 -8.49
CA LYS A 411 -12.56 3.76 -8.86
C LYS A 411 -11.45 4.79 -8.98
N PHE A 412 -10.34 4.59 -8.27
CA PHE A 412 -9.22 5.52 -8.28
C PHE A 412 -7.99 4.85 -8.91
N LEU A 413 -7.79 5.14 -10.19
CA LEU A 413 -6.67 4.67 -11.01
C LEU A 413 -5.78 5.86 -11.37
N ALA A 414 -4.49 5.80 -11.04
CA ALA A 414 -3.57 6.91 -11.28
C ALA A 414 -2.16 6.41 -11.68
N PRO A 415 -1.43 7.15 -12.53
CA PRO A 415 -0.01 6.87 -12.76
C PRO A 415 0.81 7.16 -11.51
N SER A 416 1.87 6.38 -11.29
CA SER A 416 2.88 6.72 -10.29
C SER A 416 3.58 8.04 -10.68
N PRO A 417 3.97 8.89 -9.73
CA PRO A 417 4.78 10.07 -10.02
C PRO A 417 6.18 9.76 -10.60
N TYR A 418 6.66 8.52 -10.49
CA TYR A 418 7.87 8.08 -11.17
C TYR A 418 7.60 7.88 -12.67
N THR A 419 8.10 8.78 -13.51
CA THR A 419 7.75 8.85 -14.94
C THR A 419 8.68 8.08 -15.87
N LEU A 420 9.77 7.50 -15.37
CA LEU A 420 10.69 6.69 -16.19
C LEU A 420 10.16 5.25 -16.31
N GLY A 421 10.72 4.49 -17.27
CA GLY A 421 10.36 3.10 -17.49
C GLY A 421 10.59 2.24 -16.24
N ALA A 422 9.57 1.49 -15.83
CA ALA A 422 9.60 0.67 -14.63
C ALA A 422 8.61 -0.50 -14.71
N SER A 423 9.03 -1.66 -14.19
CA SER A 423 8.21 -2.88 -14.09
C SER A 423 8.50 -3.63 -12.79
N ASP A 424 7.78 -4.70 -12.55
CA ASP A 424 7.93 -5.61 -11.40
C ASP A 424 8.00 -4.84 -10.05
N PRO A 425 7.01 -4.02 -9.68
CA PRO A 425 7.03 -3.32 -8.41
C PRO A 425 6.85 -4.29 -7.24
N ALA A 426 7.53 -4.00 -6.12
CA ALA A 426 7.29 -4.66 -4.84
C ALA A 426 7.27 -3.61 -3.73
N TRP A 427 6.10 -3.47 -3.10
CA TRP A 427 5.86 -2.48 -2.07
C TRP A 427 6.33 -2.97 -0.69
N SER A 428 7.01 -2.13 0.06
CA SER A 428 7.49 -2.47 1.40
C SER A 428 6.39 -2.36 2.46
N ALA A 429 6.59 -3.01 3.59
CA ALA A 429 5.86 -2.68 4.81
C ALA A 429 6.09 -1.20 5.21
N LEU A 430 5.26 -0.68 6.12
CA LEU A 430 5.50 0.61 6.76
C LEU A 430 6.84 0.60 7.52
N ALA A 431 7.45 1.76 7.61
CA ALA A 431 8.61 1.92 8.47
C ALA A 431 8.21 1.78 9.95
N PRO A 432 9.01 1.14 10.78
CA PRO A 432 8.80 1.06 12.22
C PRO A 432 8.95 2.43 12.89
#